data_d71608490615f8609490c25294409089
#
_entry.id   d71608490615f8609490c25294409089
#
_cell.length_a   1.000
_cell.length_b   1.000
_cell.length_c   1.000
_cell.angle_alpha   90.00
_cell.angle_beta   90.00
_cell.angle_gamma   90.00
#
_symmetry.space_group_name_H-M   'P 1'
#
loop_
_entity.id
_entity.type
_entity.pdbx_description
1 polymer ?
#
loop_
_entity_poly.entity_id
_entity_poly.type
_entity_poly.pdbx_seq_one_letter_code
_entity_poly.pdbx_strand_id
1 'polypeptide(L)'
;MNAEYLKHSIKENELERKKIQKKRHVNDKILNIVRQFIIDKKLICYGGTAINDILPKEQQFYNYETDIPDYDFFSPNAMEDAKELCNIFTKENVHNIESKNAFVYGTYKVFVNFVAIADITQVDKGFYEYLLKHNIQKDKVLYTPPEFLRMSLHQELARPLGDISRWEKVYSRLHVLNNYFPILTKNKLKTYYEEKLDLTIIETKEAYEQLFEHFRKKKMVFCNFDITIRLMHKYMKIGLKFKRDFTDIFIMYTDNLPQAIKGLKDKSIEGLEVKKVKSVYKFVDNYCYLYLKGEVIGIIFATNSCLAYNVVKHKRREIQVGNIDTLLNLYFSLLLINDVPLNKTLIKEVIDKLQYVVNNYSDILDKYDHISSIPEKLKRFNLPCYGKQQDKEDVLKERSSKYRKFRKNKTSKEYQKWFFKYSPRIKNKTRKKQKVKK
;
A
#
# COMPACT_ATOMS: atom_id res chain seq x y z
N MET A 1 31.30 1.47 32.38
CA MET A 1 29.84 1.16 32.29
C MET A 1 29.62 0.30 31.05
N ASN A 2 29.06 -0.89 31.20
CA ASN A 2 28.87 -1.80 30.05
C ASN A 2 27.80 -1.25 29.11
N ALA A 3 28.07 -1.18 27.81
CA ALA A 3 27.13 -0.67 26.80
C ALA A 3 25.79 -1.46 26.76
N GLU A 4 25.81 -2.74 27.13
CA GLU A 4 24.60 -3.57 27.26
C GLU A 4 23.73 -3.12 28.44
N TYR A 5 24.35 -2.81 29.59
CA TYR A 5 23.62 -2.27 30.75
C TYR A 5 22.90 -0.96 30.40
N LEU A 6 23.61 -0.05 29.70
CA LEU A 6 23.01 1.21 29.27
C LEU A 6 21.82 0.98 28.30
N LYS A 7 21.97 0.06 27.34
CA LYS A 7 20.87 -0.32 26.40
C LYS A 7 19.67 -0.89 27.15
N HIS A 8 19.91 -1.73 28.14
CA HIS A 8 18.83 -2.30 28.96
C HIS A 8 18.10 -1.20 29.75
N SER A 9 18.85 -0.34 30.43
CA SER A 9 18.30 0.77 31.22
C SER A 9 17.53 1.78 30.34
N ILE A 10 17.99 2.03 29.11
CA ILE A 10 17.24 2.85 28.14
C ILE A 10 15.88 2.23 27.84
N LYS A 11 15.83 0.92 27.53
CA LYS A 11 14.58 0.20 27.24
C LYS A 11 13.60 0.24 28.41
N GLU A 12 14.06 0.03 29.62
CA GLU A 12 13.23 0.11 30.84
C GLU A 12 12.65 1.51 31.04
N ASN A 13 13.48 2.54 30.91
CA ASN A 13 13.03 3.93 31.02
C ASN A 13 12.04 4.32 29.91
N GLU A 14 12.26 3.85 28.69
CA GLU A 14 11.31 4.05 27.57
C GLU A 14 9.96 3.38 27.86
N LEU A 15 9.97 2.16 28.41
CA LEU A 15 8.75 1.43 28.76
C LEU A 15 7.97 2.18 29.86
N GLU A 16 8.65 2.61 30.92
CA GLU A 16 8.03 3.36 32.00
C GLU A 16 7.49 4.71 31.52
N ARG A 17 8.23 5.41 30.67
CA ARG A 17 7.76 6.64 30.02
C ARG A 17 6.50 6.42 29.21
N LYS A 18 6.41 5.32 28.46
CA LYS A 18 5.19 4.96 27.69
C LYS A 18 3.98 4.73 28.61
N LYS A 19 4.15 3.99 29.71
CA LYS A 19 3.08 3.77 30.71
C LYS A 19 2.55 5.08 31.30
N ILE A 20 3.48 5.98 31.67
CA ILE A 20 3.13 7.29 32.22
C ILE A 20 2.39 8.14 31.18
N GLN A 21 2.86 8.16 29.93
CA GLN A 21 2.22 8.91 28.86
C GLN A 21 0.81 8.39 28.58
N LYS A 22 0.62 7.06 28.53
CA LYS A 22 -0.70 6.45 28.34
C LYS A 22 -1.66 6.86 29.46
N LYS A 23 -1.28 6.71 30.72
CA LYS A 23 -2.12 7.08 31.86
C LYS A 23 -2.49 8.57 31.87
N ARG A 24 -1.58 9.45 31.49
CA ARG A 24 -1.79 10.92 31.53
C ARG A 24 -2.66 11.43 30.37
N HIS A 25 -2.50 10.88 29.17
CA HIS A 25 -3.00 11.51 27.96
C HIS A 25 -4.12 10.72 27.27
N VAL A 26 -4.09 9.38 27.33
CA VAL A 26 -5.03 8.53 26.61
C VAL A 26 -5.44 7.37 27.51
N ASN A 27 -6.56 7.52 28.17
CA ASN A 27 -7.13 6.44 29.00
C ASN A 27 -8.03 5.51 28.16
N ASP A 28 -8.42 4.39 28.76
CA ASP A 28 -9.27 3.39 28.08
C ASP A 28 -10.63 3.95 27.65
N LYS A 29 -11.18 4.96 28.37
CA LYS A 29 -12.41 5.64 27.94
C LYS A 29 -12.25 6.27 26.57
N ILE A 30 -11.13 6.96 26.30
CA ILE A 30 -10.83 7.60 25.01
C ILE A 30 -10.75 6.55 23.90
N LEU A 31 -10.02 5.48 24.13
CA LEU A 31 -9.88 4.39 23.16
C LEU A 31 -11.20 3.68 22.86
N ASN A 32 -12.00 3.45 23.89
CA ASN A 32 -13.33 2.85 23.75
C ASN A 32 -14.29 3.73 22.93
N ILE A 33 -14.23 5.05 23.09
CA ILE A 33 -15.00 5.99 22.26
C ILE A 33 -14.62 5.86 20.78
N VAL A 34 -13.32 5.82 20.47
CA VAL A 34 -12.86 5.63 19.07
C VAL A 34 -13.33 4.28 18.53
N ARG A 35 -13.15 3.21 19.30
CA ARG A 35 -13.57 1.87 18.92
C ARG A 35 -15.07 1.77 18.66
N GLN A 36 -15.87 2.33 19.56
CA GLN A 36 -17.34 2.34 19.40
C GLN A 36 -17.75 3.15 18.17
N PHE A 37 -17.14 4.31 17.93
CA PHE A 37 -17.36 5.12 16.73
C PHE A 37 -17.08 4.33 15.43
N ILE A 38 -15.96 3.58 15.38
CA ILE A 38 -15.61 2.73 14.25
C ILE A 38 -16.69 1.66 14.01
N ILE A 39 -17.17 1.01 15.08
CA ILE A 39 -18.20 -0.03 15.02
C ILE A 39 -19.53 0.54 14.53
N ASP A 40 -20.00 1.62 15.14
CA ASP A 40 -21.31 2.21 14.84
C ASP A 40 -21.42 2.71 13.40
N LYS A 41 -20.33 3.26 12.89
CA LYS A 41 -20.24 3.76 11.50
C LYS A 41 -19.77 2.70 10.50
N LYS A 42 -19.48 1.47 10.95
CA LYS A 42 -18.93 0.37 10.14
C LYS A 42 -17.67 0.76 9.39
N LEU A 43 -16.82 1.60 10.00
CA LEU A 43 -15.54 2.02 9.39
C LEU A 43 -14.55 0.87 9.38
N ILE A 44 -13.61 0.91 8.43
CA ILE A 44 -12.74 -0.24 8.16
C ILE A 44 -11.32 0.10 8.57
N CYS A 45 -10.80 -0.61 9.59
CA CYS A 45 -9.45 -0.43 10.07
C CYS A 45 -8.40 -0.98 9.09
N TYR A 46 -7.28 -0.28 8.97
CA TYR A 46 -6.11 -0.69 8.20
C TYR A 46 -4.83 -0.41 8.99
N GLY A 47 -3.67 -0.64 8.38
CA GLY A 47 -2.38 -0.30 8.99
C GLY A 47 -1.96 -1.24 10.11
N GLY A 48 -1.13 -0.73 11.02
CA GLY A 48 -0.51 -1.54 12.05
C GLY A 48 -1.46 -2.14 13.06
N THR A 49 -2.43 -1.36 13.52
CA THR A 49 -3.45 -1.82 14.47
C THR A 49 -4.32 -2.93 13.84
N ALA A 50 -4.69 -2.77 12.57
CA ALA A 50 -5.44 -3.81 11.86
C ALA A 50 -4.66 -5.13 11.76
N ILE A 51 -3.38 -5.08 11.40
CA ILE A 51 -2.53 -6.28 11.34
C ILE A 51 -2.48 -6.94 12.71
N ASN A 52 -2.20 -6.16 13.75
CA ASN A 52 -2.10 -6.67 15.13
C ASN A 52 -3.38 -7.36 15.59
N ASP A 53 -4.52 -6.73 15.35
CA ASP A 53 -5.79 -7.18 15.89
C ASP A 53 -6.35 -8.43 15.18
N ILE A 54 -6.08 -8.60 13.88
CA ILE A 54 -6.51 -9.81 13.16
C ILE A 54 -5.67 -11.04 13.55
N LEU A 55 -4.46 -10.85 14.07
CA LEU A 55 -3.57 -11.93 14.50
C LEU A 55 -4.08 -12.62 15.79
N PRO A 56 -3.70 -13.89 16.03
CA PRO A 56 -3.83 -14.54 17.33
C PRO A 56 -3.09 -13.76 18.42
N LYS A 57 -3.58 -13.83 19.65
CA LYS A 57 -3.02 -13.06 20.79
C LYS A 57 -1.52 -13.25 20.98
N GLU A 58 -1.03 -14.46 20.77
CA GLU A 58 0.37 -14.86 20.95
C GLU A 58 1.29 -14.23 19.90
N GLN A 59 0.73 -13.73 18.81
CA GLN A 59 1.46 -13.13 17.68
C GLN A 59 1.26 -11.63 17.56
N GLN A 60 0.47 -11.05 18.46
CA GLN A 60 0.27 -9.63 18.52
C GLN A 60 1.55 -8.93 18.99
N PHE A 61 1.92 -7.87 18.30
CA PHE A 61 3.15 -7.12 18.54
C PHE A 61 2.94 -5.79 19.30
N TYR A 62 1.67 -5.39 19.53
CA TYR A 62 1.36 -4.27 20.40
C TYR A 62 1.01 -4.76 21.79
N ASN A 63 1.65 -4.15 22.79
CA ASN A 63 1.25 -4.31 24.18
C ASN A 63 0.31 -3.16 24.56
N TYR A 64 -1.00 -3.43 24.56
CA TYR A 64 -2.00 -2.42 24.88
C TYR A 64 -2.00 -1.95 26.35
N GLU A 65 -1.14 -2.49 27.22
CA GLU A 65 -0.89 -1.89 28.54
C GLU A 65 0.03 -0.66 28.45
N THR A 66 0.91 -0.64 27.46
CA THR A 66 1.95 0.38 27.28
C THR A 66 1.81 1.18 26.00
N ASP A 67 1.39 0.55 24.92
CA ASP A 67 1.24 1.18 23.63
C ASP A 67 -0.13 1.86 23.51
N ILE A 68 -0.16 3.06 22.96
CA ILE A 68 -1.39 3.74 22.57
C ILE A 68 -1.70 3.29 21.14
N PRO A 69 -2.82 2.57 20.89
CA PRO A 69 -3.18 2.25 19.53
C PRO A 69 -3.46 3.52 18.74
N ASP A 70 -2.81 3.65 17.59
CA ASP A 70 -3.14 4.66 16.58
C ASP A 70 -4.13 4.00 15.61
N TYR A 71 -5.40 4.39 15.72
CA TYR A 71 -6.46 3.80 14.90
C TYR A 71 -6.43 4.41 13.51
N ASP A 72 -5.87 3.67 12.56
CA ASP A 72 -5.97 3.99 11.14
C ASP A 72 -7.25 3.38 10.56
N PHE A 73 -8.16 4.20 10.00
CA PHE A 73 -9.36 3.65 9.36
C PHE A 73 -9.83 4.46 8.15
N PHE A 74 -10.46 3.75 7.23
CA PHE A 74 -11.02 4.30 6.02
C PHE A 74 -12.45 4.78 6.22
N SER A 75 -12.76 5.93 5.61
CA SER A 75 -14.09 6.50 5.55
C SER A 75 -14.38 7.11 4.17
N PRO A 76 -15.61 6.95 3.64
CA PRO A 76 -16.06 7.70 2.47
C PRO A 76 -16.33 9.19 2.77
N ASN A 77 -16.37 9.58 4.06
CA ASN A 77 -16.65 10.94 4.54
C ASN A 77 -15.68 11.38 5.63
N ALA A 78 -14.38 11.11 5.47
CA ALA A 78 -13.36 11.20 6.51
C ALA A 78 -13.30 12.55 7.24
N MET A 79 -13.48 13.68 6.53
CA MET A 79 -13.47 15.01 7.15
C MET A 79 -14.65 15.22 8.10
N GLU A 80 -15.85 14.80 7.71
CA GLU A 80 -17.05 14.93 8.56
C GLU A 80 -17.00 13.96 9.73
N ASP A 81 -16.49 12.74 9.51
CA ASP A 81 -16.29 11.76 10.57
C ASP A 81 -15.28 12.24 11.60
N ALA A 82 -14.21 12.93 11.16
CA ALA A 82 -13.25 13.55 12.07
C ALA A 82 -13.89 14.64 12.96
N LYS A 83 -14.79 15.47 12.40
CA LYS A 83 -15.55 16.46 13.17
C LYS A 83 -16.50 15.78 14.16
N GLU A 84 -17.21 14.77 13.69
CA GLU A 84 -18.18 14.03 14.51
C GLU A 84 -17.51 13.36 15.70
N LEU A 85 -16.39 12.68 15.48
CA LEU A 85 -15.61 12.08 16.57
C LEU A 85 -15.14 13.13 17.60
N CYS A 86 -14.68 14.30 17.14
CA CYS A 86 -14.35 15.41 18.04
C CYS A 86 -15.56 15.88 18.87
N ASN A 87 -16.74 15.94 18.27
CA ASN A 87 -17.98 16.33 18.96
C ASN A 87 -18.42 15.28 20.00
N ILE A 88 -18.24 13.98 19.68
CA ILE A 88 -18.51 12.89 20.64
C ILE A 88 -17.61 13.05 21.86
N PHE A 89 -16.31 13.25 21.66
CA PHE A 89 -15.38 13.48 22.77
C PHE A 89 -15.80 14.68 23.65
N THR A 90 -16.27 15.76 23.04
CA THR A 90 -16.74 16.93 23.79
C THR A 90 -17.97 16.62 24.62
N LYS A 91 -18.91 15.85 24.07
CA LYS A 91 -20.12 15.41 24.83
C LYS A 91 -19.76 14.52 26.01
N GLU A 92 -18.70 13.72 25.87
CA GLU A 92 -18.16 12.85 26.91
C GLU A 92 -17.24 13.58 27.91
N ASN A 93 -17.22 14.93 27.89
CA ASN A 93 -16.39 15.77 28.74
C ASN A 93 -14.88 15.52 28.61
N VAL A 94 -14.42 15.09 27.43
CA VAL A 94 -13.00 15.05 27.11
C VAL A 94 -12.56 16.45 26.67
N HIS A 95 -11.36 16.84 27.04
CA HIS A 95 -10.83 18.17 26.77
C HIS A 95 -9.65 18.12 25.79
N ASN A 96 -9.18 19.30 25.35
CA ASN A 96 -8.03 19.44 24.43
C ASN A 96 -8.15 18.60 23.15
N ILE A 97 -9.31 18.75 22.48
CA ILE A 97 -9.64 18.00 21.27
C ILE A 97 -9.40 18.88 20.06
N GLU A 98 -8.71 18.36 19.09
CA GLU A 98 -8.61 18.97 17.75
C GLU A 98 -8.57 17.90 16.66
N SER A 99 -9.01 18.26 15.47
CA SER A 99 -8.74 17.52 14.25
C SER A 99 -8.15 18.41 13.18
N LYS A 100 -7.18 17.88 12.44
CA LYS A 100 -6.51 18.60 11.34
C LYS A 100 -6.06 17.64 10.24
N ASN A 101 -5.79 18.18 9.06
CA ASN A 101 -5.16 17.38 8.00
C ASN A 101 -3.84 16.77 8.49
N ALA A 102 -3.64 15.51 8.14
CA ALA A 102 -2.33 14.89 8.20
C ALA A 102 -1.37 15.49 7.16
N PHE A 103 -0.13 15.05 7.17
CA PHE A 103 0.84 15.40 6.14
C PHE A 103 0.42 14.83 4.77
N VAL A 104 -0.12 13.62 4.77
CA VAL A 104 -0.66 12.95 3.58
C VAL A 104 -2.03 13.52 3.24
N TYR A 105 -2.21 13.89 1.97
CA TYR A 105 -3.47 14.42 1.48
C TYR A 105 -4.63 13.43 1.63
N GLY A 106 -5.75 13.90 2.16
CA GLY A 106 -6.95 13.10 2.34
C GLY A 106 -7.02 12.31 3.66
N THR A 107 -6.01 12.45 4.53
CA THR A 107 -6.04 11.89 5.89
C THR A 107 -6.26 13.02 6.91
N TYR A 108 -7.13 12.76 7.87
CA TYR A 108 -7.49 13.67 8.96
C TYR A 108 -7.14 13.04 10.30
N LYS A 109 -6.23 13.70 11.04
CA LYS A 109 -5.82 13.24 12.37
C LYS A 109 -6.71 13.83 13.44
N VAL A 110 -7.13 12.99 14.37
CA VAL A 110 -7.83 13.41 15.59
C VAL A 110 -6.89 13.31 16.77
N PHE A 111 -6.80 14.40 17.53
CA PHE A 111 -5.94 14.52 18.70
C PHE A 111 -6.78 14.71 19.95
N VAL A 112 -6.38 14.04 21.02
CA VAL A 112 -6.87 14.25 22.38
C VAL A 112 -5.66 14.46 23.28
N ASN A 113 -5.68 15.51 24.10
CA ASN A 113 -4.55 15.89 24.96
C ASN A 113 -3.23 15.95 24.19
N PHE A 114 -3.25 16.48 22.96
CA PHE A 114 -2.10 16.62 22.05
C PHE A 114 -1.52 15.29 21.51
N VAL A 115 -2.12 14.15 21.81
CA VAL A 115 -1.75 12.83 21.30
C VAL A 115 -2.67 12.48 20.14
N ALA A 116 -2.10 12.05 18.99
CA ALA A 116 -2.86 11.49 17.88
C ALA A 116 -3.46 10.15 18.30
N ILE A 117 -4.75 9.98 18.11
CA ILE A 117 -5.50 8.76 18.51
C ILE A 117 -6.22 8.11 17.34
N ALA A 118 -6.42 8.83 16.25
CA ALA A 118 -7.07 8.31 15.06
C ALA A 118 -6.60 9.04 13.81
N ASP A 119 -6.34 8.26 12.76
CA ASP A 119 -6.05 8.70 11.40
C ASP A 119 -7.20 8.24 10.48
N ILE A 120 -8.01 9.19 10.03
CA ILE A 120 -9.18 8.92 9.20
C ILE A 120 -8.84 9.23 7.75
N THR A 121 -8.72 8.21 6.91
CA THR A 121 -8.34 8.36 5.52
C THR A 121 -9.54 8.31 4.58
N GLN A 122 -9.67 9.37 3.77
CA GLN A 122 -10.71 9.48 2.76
C GLN A 122 -10.52 8.48 1.64
N VAL A 123 -11.52 7.66 1.41
CA VAL A 123 -11.59 6.76 0.25
C VAL A 123 -12.82 7.09 -0.60
N ASP A 124 -12.83 6.64 -1.86
CA ASP A 124 -14.03 6.71 -2.67
C ASP A 124 -15.05 5.64 -2.23
N LYS A 125 -16.32 5.89 -2.59
CA LYS A 125 -17.42 5.02 -2.17
C LYS A 125 -17.30 3.60 -2.73
N GLY A 126 -16.83 3.45 -3.97
CA GLY A 126 -16.67 2.14 -4.61
C GLY A 126 -15.63 1.28 -3.91
N PHE A 127 -14.50 1.86 -3.50
CA PHE A 127 -13.49 1.14 -2.72
C PHE A 127 -13.99 0.78 -1.32
N TYR A 128 -14.71 1.68 -0.67
CA TYR A 128 -15.30 1.41 0.63
C TYR A 128 -16.30 0.23 0.56
N GLU A 129 -17.16 0.21 -0.45
CA GLU A 129 -18.10 -0.89 -0.71
C GLU A 129 -17.37 -2.22 -1.03
N TYR A 130 -16.26 -2.14 -1.79
CA TYR A 130 -15.40 -3.30 -2.02
C TYR A 130 -14.86 -3.86 -0.70
N LEU A 131 -14.32 -2.99 0.16
CA LEU A 131 -13.79 -3.41 1.45
C LEU A 131 -14.88 -3.98 2.37
N LEU A 132 -16.10 -3.41 2.35
CA LEU A 132 -17.23 -3.95 3.10
C LEU A 132 -17.61 -5.37 2.69
N LYS A 133 -17.35 -5.78 1.45
CA LYS A 133 -17.60 -7.14 0.97
C LYS A 133 -16.47 -8.13 1.29
N HIS A 134 -15.24 -7.64 1.49
CA HIS A 134 -14.03 -8.46 1.60
C HIS A 134 -13.31 -8.31 2.94
N ASN A 135 -13.91 -7.64 3.93
CA ASN A 135 -13.29 -7.41 5.23
C ASN A 135 -13.14 -8.68 6.07
N ILE A 136 -12.27 -8.58 7.06
CA ILE A 136 -12.27 -9.48 8.21
C ILE A 136 -13.02 -8.80 9.35
N GLN A 137 -13.96 -9.49 9.98
CA GLN A 137 -14.65 -8.99 11.17
C GLN A 137 -14.12 -9.72 12.42
N LYS A 138 -13.66 -8.93 13.40
CA LYS A 138 -13.28 -9.45 14.72
C LYS A 138 -13.74 -8.47 15.80
N ASP A 139 -14.39 -8.99 16.82
CA ASP A 139 -14.93 -8.19 17.93
C ASP A 139 -15.79 -6.98 17.48
N LYS A 140 -16.62 -7.18 16.46
CA LYS A 140 -17.48 -6.19 15.78
C LYS A 140 -16.73 -5.12 14.98
N VAL A 141 -15.42 -5.06 14.99
CA VAL A 141 -14.60 -4.16 14.18
C VAL A 141 -14.34 -4.80 12.81
N LEU A 142 -14.38 -3.99 11.78
CA LEU A 142 -14.07 -4.39 10.40
C LEU A 142 -12.62 -4.03 10.07
N TYR A 143 -11.89 -4.96 9.50
CA TYR A 143 -10.50 -4.82 9.12
C TYR A 143 -10.32 -5.08 7.63
N THR A 144 -9.40 -4.36 6.99
CA THR A 144 -9.04 -4.62 5.59
C THR A 144 -8.54 -6.05 5.41
N PRO A 145 -8.79 -6.66 4.23
CA PRO A 145 -8.33 -8.02 3.96
C PRO A 145 -6.79 -8.11 3.97
N PRO A 146 -6.21 -9.28 4.28
CA PRO A 146 -4.77 -9.48 4.35
C PRO A 146 -4.05 -9.13 3.05
N GLU A 147 -4.68 -9.33 1.91
CA GLU A 147 -4.15 -8.97 0.59
C GLU A 147 -3.88 -7.46 0.47
N PHE A 148 -4.81 -6.63 0.97
CA PHE A 148 -4.63 -5.18 1.00
C PHE A 148 -3.50 -4.77 1.96
N LEU A 149 -3.45 -5.38 3.14
CA LEU A 149 -2.40 -5.12 4.12
C LEU A 149 -1.01 -5.46 3.55
N ARG A 150 -0.89 -6.62 2.88
CA ARG A 150 0.35 -7.01 2.20
C ARG A 150 0.73 -6.05 1.08
N MET A 151 -0.23 -5.67 0.24
CA MET A 151 0.00 -4.68 -0.81
C MET A 151 0.64 -3.41 -0.24
N SER A 152 0.09 -2.88 0.85
CA SER A 152 0.61 -1.67 1.50
C SER A 152 2.02 -1.87 2.08
N LEU A 153 2.30 -3.03 2.70
CA LEU A 153 3.62 -3.35 3.24
C LEU A 153 4.67 -3.50 2.13
N HIS A 154 4.34 -4.22 1.06
CA HIS A 154 5.23 -4.33 -0.11
C HIS A 154 5.45 -2.98 -0.80
N GLN A 155 4.43 -2.10 -0.81
CA GLN A 155 4.58 -0.75 -1.34
C GLN A 155 5.62 0.07 -0.56
N GLU A 156 5.71 -0.08 0.76
CA GLU A 156 6.77 0.58 1.56
C GLU A 156 8.14 -0.01 1.25
N LEU A 157 8.27 -1.34 1.17
CA LEU A 157 9.54 -2.04 0.89
C LEU A 157 10.05 -1.83 -0.56
N ALA A 158 9.14 -1.57 -1.49
CA ALA A 158 9.47 -1.30 -2.89
C ALA A 158 10.06 0.11 -3.13
N ARG A 159 10.13 0.97 -2.12
CA ARG A 159 10.52 2.38 -2.25
C ARG A 159 11.88 2.67 -1.62
N PRO A 160 12.99 2.53 -2.35
CA PRO A 160 14.34 2.75 -1.80
C PRO A 160 14.62 4.22 -1.40
N LEU A 161 13.86 5.18 -1.92
CA LEU A 161 13.93 6.59 -1.53
C LEU A 161 12.78 7.01 -0.58
N GLY A 162 12.02 6.04 -0.07
CA GLY A 162 11.00 6.27 0.95
C GLY A 162 11.58 6.33 2.37
N ASP A 163 10.72 6.14 3.36
CA ASP A 163 11.16 6.08 4.77
C ASP A 163 11.73 4.69 5.11
N ILE A 164 13.00 4.50 4.79
CA ILE A 164 13.71 3.23 5.03
C ILE A 164 13.86 2.88 6.52
N SER A 165 13.74 3.85 7.42
CA SER A 165 13.82 3.61 8.87
C SER A 165 12.68 2.70 9.36
N ARG A 166 11.63 2.57 8.59
CA ARG A 166 10.47 1.72 8.89
C ARG A 166 10.59 0.29 8.37
N TRP A 167 11.57 0.00 7.50
CA TRP A 167 11.64 -1.27 6.77
C TRP A 167 11.71 -2.50 7.69
N GLU A 168 12.47 -2.46 8.77
CA GLU A 168 12.55 -3.56 9.74
C GLU A 168 11.16 -3.86 10.33
N LYS A 169 10.45 -2.82 10.78
CA LYS A 169 9.10 -2.92 11.32
C LYS A 169 8.10 -3.46 10.28
N VAL A 170 8.19 -2.97 9.04
CA VAL A 170 7.33 -3.39 7.92
C VAL A 170 7.58 -4.85 7.56
N TYR A 171 8.84 -5.24 7.49
CA TYR A 171 9.26 -6.62 7.20
C TYR A 171 8.75 -7.60 8.26
N SER A 172 8.93 -7.29 9.53
CA SER A 172 8.46 -8.12 10.65
C SER A 172 6.94 -8.33 10.61
N ARG A 173 6.18 -7.27 10.34
CA ARG A 173 4.72 -7.34 10.19
C ARG A 173 4.29 -8.19 8.99
N LEU A 174 4.99 -8.04 7.86
CA LEU A 174 4.74 -8.82 6.66
C LEU A 174 5.00 -10.31 6.92
N HIS A 175 6.10 -10.64 7.61
CA HIS A 175 6.45 -12.03 7.95
C HIS A 175 5.35 -12.68 8.79
N VAL A 176 4.90 -12.03 9.85
CA VAL A 176 3.83 -12.57 10.70
C VAL A 176 2.52 -12.71 9.92
N LEU A 177 2.15 -11.71 9.11
CA LEU A 177 0.94 -11.75 8.30
C LEU A 177 0.96 -12.90 7.29
N ASN A 178 2.11 -13.17 6.66
CA ASN A 178 2.28 -14.27 5.71
C ASN A 178 2.14 -15.65 6.37
N ASN A 179 2.62 -15.79 7.59
CA ASN A 179 2.55 -17.07 8.32
C ASN A 179 1.10 -17.40 8.73
N TYR A 180 0.30 -16.39 9.10
CA TYR A 180 -1.05 -16.64 9.61
C TYR A 180 -2.16 -16.59 8.55
N PHE A 181 -1.94 -15.90 7.45
CA PHE A 181 -2.92 -15.78 6.37
C PHE A 181 -2.34 -16.28 5.04
N PRO A 182 -2.24 -17.60 4.82
CA PRO A 182 -1.74 -18.13 3.56
C PRO A 182 -2.67 -17.73 2.41
N ILE A 183 -2.09 -17.41 1.24
CA ILE A 183 -2.84 -16.93 0.06
C ILE A 183 -3.62 -18.06 -0.59
N LEU A 184 -3.01 -19.24 -0.66
CA LEU A 184 -3.63 -20.44 -1.19
C LEU A 184 -3.86 -21.42 -0.04
N THR A 185 -5.12 -21.76 0.20
CA THR A 185 -5.46 -22.93 1.01
C THR A 185 -5.24 -24.16 0.15
N LYS A 186 -4.59 -25.21 0.70
CA LYS A 186 -4.21 -26.45 0.02
C LYS A 186 -5.33 -27.13 -0.81
N ASN A 187 -6.59 -26.77 -0.60
CA ASN A 187 -7.75 -27.42 -1.20
C ASN A 187 -8.40 -26.66 -2.37
N LYS A 188 -7.85 -25.54 -2.87
CA LYS A 188 -8.50 -24.73 -3.92
C LYS A 188 -7.75 -24.64 -5.26
N LEU A 189 -6.83 -25.53 -5.54
CA LEU A 189 -6.21 -25.65 -6.86
C LEU A 189 -7.14 -26.42 -7.84
N LYS A 190 -8.35 -25.90 -8.09
CA LYS A 190 -9.11 -26.29 -9.29
C LYS A 190 -8.50 -25.58 -10.50
N THR A 191 -8.03 -26.37 -11.42
CA THR A 191 -7.42 -25.98 -12.70
C THR A 191 -8.42 -25.25 -13.57
N TYR A 192 -8.26 -23.93 -13.72
CA TYR A 192 -8.90 -23.19 -14.82
C TYR A 192 -7.92 -23.14 -16.00
N TYR A 193 -8.42 -23.48 -17.19
CA TYR A 193 -7.71 -23.25 -18.45
C TYR A 193 -7.93 -21.80 -18.85
N GLU A 194 -6.87 -21.02 -18.99
CA GLU A 194 -6.92 -19.77 -19.76
C GLU A 194 -6.60 -20.10 -21.21
N GLU A 195 -7.34 -19.50 -22.13
CA GLU A 195 -6.99 -19.50 -23.54
C GLU A 195 -5.63 -18.78 -23.67
N LYS A 196 -4.66 -19.48 -24.23
CA LYS A 196 -3.35 -18.92 -24.52
C LYS A 196 -3.50 -17.93 -25.66
N LEU A 197 -2.85 -16.76 -25.54
CA LEU A 197 -2.56 -15.95 -26.71
C LEU A 197 -1.78 -16.83 -27.68
N ASP A 198 -2.32 -17.04 -28.86
CA ASP A 198 -1.66 -17.92 -29.84
C ASP A 198 -0.48 -17.21 -30.49
N LEU A 199 0.69 -17.31 -29.83
CA LEU A 199 1.95 -16.80 -30.35
C LEU A 199 2.53 -17.65 -31.48
N THR A 200 1.84 -18.72 -31.90
CA THR A 200 2.25 -19.50 -33.07
C THR A 200 1.95 -18.74 -34.38
N ILE A 201 1.00 -17.78 -34.34
CA ILE A 201 0.72 -16.91 -35.47
C ILE A 201 1.89 -15.93 -35.64
N ILE A 202 2.57 -15.99 -36.78
CA ILE A 202 3.77 -15.18 -37.08
C ILE A 202 3.52 -13.68 -36.83
N GLU A 203 2.41 -13.14 -37.28
CA GLU A 203 2.00 -11.73 -37.10
C GLU A 203 1.89 -11.33 -35.60
N THR A 204 1.34 -12.20 -34.77
CA THR A 204 1.24 -11.96 -33.33
C THR A 204 2.60 -11.95 -32.66
N LYS A 205 3.50 -12.84 -33.09
CA LYS A 205 4.87 -12.89 -32.61
C LYS A 205 5.68 -11.66 -33.00
N GLU A 206 5.52 -11.19 -34.23
CA GLU A 206 6.19 -9.97 -34.71
C GLU A 206 5.67 -8.73 -33.97
N ALA A 207 4.37 -8.60 -33.80
CA ALA A 207 3.74 -7.53 -33.01
C ALA A 207 4.25 -7.54 -31.57
N TYR A 208 4.35 -8.71 -30.94
CA TYR A 208 4.89 -8.85 -29.59
C TYR A 208 6.34 -8.38 -29.49
N GLU A 209 7.23 -8.80 -30.40
CA GLU A 209 8.65 -8.39 -30.42
C GLU A 209 8.78 -6.87 -30.69
N GLN A 210 7.96 -6.29 -31.56
CA GLN A 210 7.93 -4.85 -31.79
C GLN A 210 7.49 -4.07 -30.53
N LEU A 211 6.50 -4.55 -29.80
CA LEU A 211 6.03 -3.97 -28.53
C LEU A 211 7.10 -4.11 -27.45
N PHE A 212 7.69 -5.31 -27.32
CA PHE A 212 8.78 -5.55 -26.36
C PHE A 212 9.94 -4.58 -26.57
N GLU A 213 10.40 -4.39 -27.82
CA GLU A 213 11.47 -3.44 -28.14
C GLU A 213 11.05 -1.98 -27.88
N HIS A 214 9.80 -1.63 -28.14
CA HIS A 214 9.29 -0.31 -27.82
C HIS A 214 9.39 -0.02 -26.32
N PHE A 215 8.89 -0.92 -25.47
CA PHE A 215 8.90 -0.77 -24.03
C PHE A 215 10.30 -0.79 -23.44
N ARG A 216 11.16 -1.66 -23.96
CA ARG A 216 12.58 -1.72 -23.60
C ARG A 216 13.30 -0.40 -23.88
N LYS A 217 13.14 0.15 -25.08
CA LYS A 217 13.73 1.44 -25.49
C LYS A 217 13.19 2.61 -24.64
N LYS A 218 11.95 2.53 -24.17
CA LYS A 218 11.35 3.49 -23.23
C LYS A 218 11.80 3.27 -21.78
N LYS A 219 12.65 2.28 -21.53
CA LYS A 219 13.15 1.93 -20.18
C LYS A 219 12.03 1.68 -19.18
N MET A 220 10.91 1.09 -19.62
CA MET A 220 9.80 0.73 -18.75
C MET A 220 10.18 -0.45 -17.85
N VAL A 221 9.54 -0.55 -16.69
CA VAL A 221 9.79 -1.65 -15.75
C VAL A 221 8.86 -2.81 -16.07
N PHE A 222 9.42 -3.92 -16.48
CA PHE A 222 8.72 -5.16 -16.77
C PHE A 222 8.31 -5.87 -15.47
N CYS A 223 7.07 -6.28 -15.41
CA CYS A 223 6.49 -7.06 -14.31
C CYS A 223 5.70 -8.26 -14.84
N ASN A 224 6.02 -8.73 -16.06
CA ASN A 224 5.37 -9.86 -16.69
C ASN A 224 5.56 -11.13 -15.85
N PHE A 225 4.55 -11.98 -15.78
CA PHE A 225 4.63 -13.23 -15.00
C PHE A 225 5.72 -14.17 -15.51
N ASP A 226 5.77 -14.41 -16.82
CA ASP A 226 6.75 -15.31 -17.43
C ASP A 226 8.20 -14.83 -17.26
N ILE A 227 8.45 -13.52 -17.48
CA ILE A 227 9.77 -12.92 -17.28
C ILE A 227 10.18 -13.07 -15.82
N THR A 228 9.28 -12.73 -14.90
CA THR A 228 9.51 -12.82 -13.45
C THR A 228 9.90 -14.25 -13.06
N ILE A 229 9.12 -15.24 -13.49
CA ILE A 229 9.32 -16.64 -13.13
C ILE A 229 10.62 -17.17 -13.71
N ARG A 230 10.89 -16.92 -14.99
CA ARG A 230 12.14 -17.33 -15.64
C ARG A 230 13.37 -16.72 -14.97
N LEU A 231 13.28 -15.46 -14.54
CA LEU A 231 14.37 -14.81 -13.81
C LEU A 231 14.56 -15.40 -12.42
N MET A 232 13.48 -15.67 -11.67
CA MET A 232 13.55 -16.35 -10.37
C MET A 232 14.18 -17.73 -10.52
N HIS A 233 13.78 -18.49 -11.53
CA HIS A 233 14.38 -19.80 -11.82
C HIS A 233 15.88 -19.67 -12.19
N LYS A 234 16.24 -18.73 -13.07
CA LYS A 234 17.60 -18.55 -13.53
C LYS A 234 18.54 -18.05 -12.44
N TYR A 235 18.14 -17.01 -11.71
CA TYR A 235 19.02 -16.30 -10.79
C TYR A 235 18.90 -16.76 -9.33
N MET A 236 17.80 -17.36 -8.95
CA MET A 236 17.59 -17.87 -7.60
C MET A 236 17.57 -19.40 -7.53
N LYS A 237 17.70 -20.09 -8.70
CA LYS A 237 17.64 -21.56 -8.85
C LYS A 237 16.48 -22.19 -8.08
N ILE A 238 15.45 -21.41 -7.80
CA ILE A 238 14.25 -21.90 -7.17
C ILE A 238 13.48 -22.65 -8.24
N GLY A 239 13.33 -23.95 -8.07
CA GLY A 239 12.53 -24.79 -8.95
C GLY A 239 11.05 -24.48 -8.81
N LEU A 240 10.64 -23.28 -9.17
CA LEU A 240 9.24 -22.89 -9.27
C LEU A 240 8.63 -23.66 -10.43
N LYS A 241 8.14 -24.86 -10.16
CA LYS A 241 7.37 -25.62 -11.14
C LYS A 241 5.98 -25.01 -11.22
N PHE A 242 5.68 -24.39 -12.37
CA PHE A 242 4.33 -24.05 -12.73
C PHE A 242 3.76 -25.20 -13.56
N LYS A 243 2.52 -25.57 -13.29
CA LYS A 243 1.83 -26.61 -14.05
C LYS A 243 1.43 -26.19 -15.47
N ARG A 244 1.75 -24.92 -15.86
CA ARG A 244 1.28 -24.31 -17.11
C ARG A 244 2.33 -23.41 -17.72
N ASP A 245 2.28 -23.27 -19.03
CA ASP A 245 2.95 -22.20 -19.74
C ASP A 245 2.13 -20.93 -19.57
N PHE A 246 2.76 -19.85 -19.14
CA PHE A 246 2.11 -18.56 -19.02
C PHE A 246 2.02 -17.89 -20.39
N THR A 247 0.92 -17.18 -20.63
CA THR A 247 0.81 -16.25 -21.73
C THR A 247 1.72 -15.06 -21.49
N ASP A 248 2.41 -14.63 -22.52
CA ASP A 248 3.33 -13.48 -22.51
C ASP A 248 2.57 -12.14 -22.50
N ILE A 249 1.71 -11.90 -21.48
CA ILE A 249 1.01 -10.63 -21.32
C ILE A 249 2.00 -9.61 -20.74
N PHE A 250 2.06 -8.43 -21.35
CA PHE A 250 2.83 -7.31 -20.80
C PHE A 250 2.18 -6.75 -19.54
N ILE A 251 2.86 -6.82 -18.42
CA ILE A 251 2.49 -6.14 -17.19
C ILE A 251 3.64 -5.22 -16.82
N MET A 252 3.42 -3.92 -16.76
CA MET A 252 4.51 -2.97 -16.75
C MET A 252 4.20 -1.72 -15.95
N TYR A 253 5.26 -1.07 -15.45
CA TYR A 253 5.19 0.29 -14.93
C TYR A 253 5.86 1.30 -15.85
N THR A 254 5.27 2.50 -15.91
CA THR A 254 5.85 3.69 -16.53
C THR A 254 5.65 4.92 -15.63
N ASP A 255 6.59 5.85 -15.61
CA ASP A 255 6.45 7.15 -14.95
C ASP A 255 5.68 8.18 -15.80
N ASN A 256 5.51 7.88 -17.10
CA ASN A 256 4.80 8.76 -18.04
C ASN A 256 3.93 7.95 -19.01
N LEU A 257 2.73 7.59 -18.55
CA LEU A 257 1.79 6.80 -19.38
C LEU A 257 1.46 7.44 -20.74
N PRO A 258 1.19 8.77 -20.87
CA PRO A 258 1.00 9.39 -22.17
C PRO A 258 2.17 9.20 -23.12
N GLN A 259 3.41 9.32 -22.64
CA GLN A 259 4.60 9.15 -23.47
C GLN A 259 4.89 7.67 -23.75
N ALA A 260 4.58 6.77 -22.84
CA ALA A 260 4.74 5.34 -23.06
C ALA A 260 3.88 4.83 -24.23
N ILE A 261 2.63 5.32 -24.32
CA ILE A 261 1.69 4.94 -25.38
C ILE A 261 1.81 5.81 -26.65
N LYS A 262 2.49 6.98 -26.57
CA LYS A 262 2.80 7.77 -27.76
C LYS A 262 3.76 6.98 -28.64
N GLY A 263 3.47 6.89 -29.91
CA GLY A 263 4.24 6.10 -30.87
C GLY A 263 3.83 4.62 -30.96
N LEU A 264 2.93 4.14 -30.08
CA LEU A 264 2.31 2.83 -30.33
C LEU A 264 1.32 2.90 -31.51
N LYS A 265 0.62 4.02 -31.65
CA LYS A 265 -0.28 4.28 -32.78
C LYS A 265 0.46 4.47 -34.11
N ASP A 266 1.70 4.95 -34.04
CA ASP A 266 2.55 5.19 -35.23
C ASP A 266 3.24 3.89 -35.70
N LYS A 267 3.15 2.83 -34.90
CA LYS A 267 3.62 1.51 -35.29
C LYS A 267 2.51 0.84 -36.13
N SER A 268 2.87 0.40 -37.30
CA SER A 268 1.97 -0.32 -38.22
C SER A 268 1.61 -1.72 -37.68
N ILE A 269 1.19 -1.80 -36.40
CA ILE A 269 0.72 -3.03 -35.81
C ILE A 269 -0.79 -3.06 -36.00
N GLU A 270 -1.23 -3.88 -36.96
CA GLU A 270 -2.64 -4.03 -37.28
C GLU A 270 -3.44 -4.58 -36.10
N GLY A 271 -4.58 -3.93 -35.80
CA GLY A 271 -5.48 -4.34 -34.71
C GLY A 271 -4.99 -4.00 -33.30
N LEU A 272 -3.94 -3.16 -33.14
CA LEU A 272 -3.47 -2.67 -31.85
C LEU A 272 -4.37 -1.52 -31.34
N GLU A 273 -4.99 -1.73 -30.18
CA GLU A 273 -5.81 -0.73 -29.50
C GLU A 273 -5.30 -0.43 -28.10
N VAL A 274 -5.48 0.82 -27.63
CA VAL A 274 -5.10 1.27 -26.29
C VAL A 274 -6.32 1.85 -25.58
N LYS A 275 -6.78 1.19 -24.53
CA LYS A 275 -7.91 1.66 -23.70
C LYS A 275 -7.39 2.18 -22.35
N LYS A 276 -7.50 3.48 -22.13
CA LYS A 276 -7.11 4.12 -20.87
C LYS A 276 -8.14 3.90 -19.80
N VAL A 277 -7.70 3.58 -18.58
CA VAL A 277 -8.51 3.44 -17.39
C VAL A 277 -8.02 4.43 -16.34
N LYS A 278 -8.93 5.18 -15.74
CA LYS A 278 -8.59 6.04 -14.61
C LYS A 278 -8.29 5.18 -13.38
N SER A 279 -7.48 5.72 -12.47
CA SER A 279 -7.19 5.12 -11.17
C SER A 279 -8.44 4.54 -10.52
N VAL A 280 -8.33 3.29 -10.11
CA VAL A 280 -9.36 2.61 -9.33
C VAL A 280 -9.03 2.83 -7.86
N TYR A 281 -9.97 3.42 -7.13
CA TYR A 281 -9.90 3.61 -5.67
C TYR A 281 -8.71 4.44 -5.16
N LYS A 282 -7.98 5.17 -6.01
CA LYS A 282 -6.75 5.92 -5.66
C LYS A 282 -5.59 5.06 -5.10
N PHE A 283 -5.78 3.77 -4.89
CA PHE A 283 -4.76 2.83 -4.44
C PHE A 283 -4.07 2.12 -5.61
N VAL A 284 -4.75 2.05 -6.75
CA VAL A 284 -4.18 1.58 -8.00
C VAL A 284 -3.99 2.79 -8.90
N ASP A 285 -2.79 2.99 -9.39
CA ASP A 285 -2.45 4.08 -10.30
C ASP A 285 -3.28 4.02 -11.60
N ASN A 286 -3.30 5.14 -12.36
CA ASN A 286 -3.89 5.11 -13.69
C ASN A 286 -3.19 4.07 -14.55
N TYR A 287 -3.95 3.38 -15.39
CA TYR A 287 -3.38 2.36 -16.26
C TYR A 287 -4.07 2.32 -17.62
N CYS A 288 -3.54 1.56 -18.55
CA CYS A 288 -4.21 1.25 -19.80
C CYS A 288 -4.10 -0.24 -20.11
N TYR A 289 -5.11 -0.73 -20.81
CA TYR A 289 -5.06 -2.03 -21.48
C TYR A 289 -4.52 -1.85 -22.89
N LEU A 290 -3.75 -2.84 -23.33
CA LEU A 290 -3.35 -3.03 -24.71
C LEU A 290 -4.14 -4.22 -25.26
N TYR A 291 -4.82 -4.01 -26.37
CA TYR A 291 -5.52 -5.06 -27.10
C TYR A 291 -4.84 -5.27 -28.45
N LEU A 292 -4.74 -6.51 -28.87
CA LEU A 292 -4.34 -6.89 -30.21
C LEU A 292 -5.45 -7.76 -30.81
N LYS A 293 -6.08 -7.29 -31.89
CA LYS A 293 -7.22 -8.00 -32.54
C LYS A 293 -8.33 -8.39 -31.54
N GLY A 294 -8.60 -7.51 -30.56
CA GLY A 294 -9.62 -7.71 -29.51
C GLY A 294 -9.15 -8.43 -28.23
N GLU A 295 -8.00 -9.10 -28.27
CA GLU A 295 -7.45 -9.80 -27.11
C GLU A 295 -6.54 -8.91 -26.27
N VAL A 296 -6.58 -9.05 -24.93
CA VAL A 296 -5.73 -8.29 -24.02
C VAL A 296 -4.32 -8.85 -24.02
N ILE A 297 -3.38 -8.06 -24.52
CA ILE A 297 -1.95 -8.41 -24.57
C ILE A 297 -1.11 -7.64 -23.57
N GLY A 298 -1.68 -6.69 -22.86
CA GLY A 298 -0.89 -5.94 -21.86
C GLY A 298 -1.69 -5.00 -20.98
N ILE A 299 -1.09 -4.71 -19.83
CA ILE A 299 -1.56 -3.71 -18.85
C ILE A 299 -0.36 -2.85 -18.46
N ILE A 300 -0.47 -1.54 -18.68
CA ILE A 300 0.60 -0.58 -18.34
C ILE A 300 0.08 0.34 -17.23
N PHE A 301 0.74 0.34 -16.10
CA PHE A 301 0.44 1.20 -14.95
C PHE A 301 1.32 2.44 -14.95
N ALA A 302 0.72 3.60 -14.68
CA ALA A 302 1.48 4.80 -14.37
C ALA A 302 1.93 4.75 -12.91
N THR A 303 3.21 5.01 -12.61
CA THR A 303 3.63 5.14 -11.21
C THR A 303 3.87 6.59 -10.84
N ASN A 304 3.36 6.99 -9.67
CA ASN A 304 3.65 8.27 -9.03
C ASN A 304 4.66 8.13 -7.89
N SER A 305 5.22 6.93 -7.74
CA SER A 305 6.16 6.59 -6.67
C SER A 305 7.45 6.02 -7.25
N CYS A 306 8.51 6.17 -6.50
CA CYS A 306 9.76 5.49 -6.77
C CYS A 306 9.58 3.98 -6.55
N LEU A 307 9.83 3.16 -7.55
CA LEU A 307 9.74 1.71 -7.48
C LEU A 307 11.11 1.08 -7.75
N ALA A 308 11.51 0.18 -6.86
CA ALA A 308 12.78 -0.53 -7.00
C ALA A 308 12.76 -1.51 -8.17
N TYR A 309 13.83 -1.57 -8.93
CA TYR A 309 13.98 -2.48 -10.06
C TYR A 309 15.39 -3.04 -10.17
N ASN A 310 15.51 -4.20 -10.80
CA ASN A 310 16.76 -4.82 -11.22
C ASN A 310 16.99 -4.58 -12.72
N VAL A 311 18.24 -4.42 -13.13
CA VAL A 311 18.63 -4.48 -14.54
C VAL A 311 19.15 -5.88 -14.82
N VAL A 312 18.55 -6.57 -15.78
CA VAL A 312 18.86 -7.97 -16.09
C VAL A 312 18.96 -8.21 -17.60
N LYS A 313 19.68 -9.26 -17.98
CA LYS A 313 19.73 -9.72 -19.38
C LYS A 313 18.65 -10.76 -19.67
N HIS A 314 17.68 -10.38 -20.49
CA HIS A 314 16.66 -11.25 -21.05
C HIS A 314 16.83 -11.38 -22.55
N LYS A 315 16.93 -12.63 -23.09
CA LYS A 315 17.20 -12.87 -24.53
C LYS A 315 18.37 -12.01 -25.08
N ARG A 316 19.47 -11.89 -24.33
CA ARG A 316 20.67 -11.08 -24.64
C ARG A 316 20.45 -9.56 -24.64
N ARG A 317 19.29 -9.06 -24.23
CA ARG A 317 18.95 -7.63 -24.17
C ARG A 317 18.80 -7.21 -22.72
N GLU A 318 19.28 -6.01 -22.38
CA GLU A 318 19.05 -5.44 -21.04
C GLU A 318 17.61 -4.93 -20.92
N ILE A 319 16.97 -5.31 -19.81
CA ILE A 319 15.63 -4.85 -19.41
C ILE A 319 15.61 -4.47 -17.94
N GLN A 320 14.71 -3.58 -17.58
CA GLN A 320 14.40 -3.25 -16.20
C GLN A 320 13.25 -4.15 -15.72
N VAL A 321 13.43 -4.85 -14.61
CA VAL A 321 12.41 -5.73 -14.03
C VAL A 321 12.16 -5.31 -12.59
N GLY A 322 10.90 -5.18 -12.19
CA GLY A 322 10.55 -4.86 -10.82
C GLY A 322 11.26 -5.79 -9.83
N ASN A 323 11.75 -5.25 -8.70
CA ASN A 323 12.21 -6.11 -7.62
C ASN A 323 11.01 -6.89 -7.02
N ILE A 324 11.29 -7.85 -6.16
CA ILE A 324 10.25 -8.74 -5.64
C ILE A 324 9.13 -7.98 -4.90
N ASP A 325 9.45 -6.90 -4.18
CA ASP A 325 8.46 -6.08 -3.48
C ASP A 325 7.63 -5.23 -4.45
N THR A 326 8.23 -4.70 -5.52
CA THR A 326 7.51 -4.02 -6.61
C THR A 326 6.54 -4.97 -7.32
N LEU A 327 6.99 -6.20 -7.61
CA LEU A 327 6.16 -7.23 -8.23
C LEU A 327 4.98 -7.60 -7.34
N LEU A 328 5.23 -7.87 -6.06
CA LEU A 328 4.18 -8.26 -5.11
C LEU A 328 3.19 -7.10 -4.86
N ASN A 329 3.66 -5.86 -4.73
CA ASN A 329 2.77 -4.71 -4.64
C ASN A 329 1.83 -4.65 -5.85
N LEU A 330 2.35 -4.81 -7.07
CA LEU A 330 1.55 -4.79 -8.29
C LEU A 330 0.57 -5.94 -8.36
N TYR A 331 1.01 -7.16 -8.08
CA TYR A 331 0.15 -8.34 -8.20
C TYR A 331 -0.96 -8.36 -7.16
N PHE A 332 -0.71 -7.90 -5.93
CA PHE A 332 -1.78 -7.65 -4.96
C PHE A 332 -2.73 -6.54 -5.42
N SER A 333 -2.23 -5.48 -6.07
CA SER A 333 -3.08 -4.44 -6.65
C SER A 333 -4.00 -4.99 -7.74
N LEU A 334 -3.52 -5.92 -8.57
CA LEU A 334 -4.35 -6.59 -9.58
C LEU A 334 -5.51 -7.39 -8.96
N LEU A 335 -5.34 -7.96 -7.76
CA LEU A 335 -6.42 -8.66 -7.06
C LEU A 335 -7.55 -7.71 -6.63
N LEU A 336 -7.25 -6.43 -6.41
CA LEU A 336 -8.22 -5.40 -6.02
C LEU A 336 -9.02 -4.85 -7.20
N ILE A 337 -8.56 -5.03 -8.43
CA ILE A 337 -9.27 -4.59 -9.63
C ILE A 337 -10.36 -5.63 -9.95
N ASN A 338 -11.62 -5.20 -9.99
CA ASN A 338 -12.75 -6.12 -10.23
C ASN A 338 -12.71 -6.75 -11.62
N ASP A 339 -12.48 -5.93 -12.64
CA ASP A 339 -12.57 -6.30 -14.05
C ASP A 339 -11.18 -6.45 -14.70
N VAL A 340 -10.21 -6.95 -13.95
CA VAL A 340 -8.91 -7.25 -14.53
C VAL A 340 -9.07 -8.46 -15.46
N PRO A 341 -8.67 -8.37 -16.73
CA PRO A 341 -8.81 -9.47 -17.70
C PRO A 341 -7.69 -10.51 -17.51
N LEU A 342 -7.43 -10.88 -16.26
CA LEU A 342 -6.48 -11.88 -15.85
C LEU A 342 -7.11 -12.80 -14.83
N ASN A 343 -6.78 -14.08 -14.89
CA ASN A 343 -7.28 -15.04 -13.94
C ASN A 343 -6.72 -14.78 -12.54
N LYS A 344 -7.59 -14.40 -11.60
CA LYS A 344 -7.21 -14.11 -10.20
C LYS A 344 -6.59 -15.31 -9.48
N THR A 345 -6.91 -16.53 -9.88
CA THR A 345 -6.28 -17.74 -9.32
C THR A 345 -4.83 -17.83 -9.76
N LEU A 346 -4.54 -17.52 -11.03
CA LEU A 346 -3.18 -17.46 -11.55
C LEU A 346 -2.36 -16.38 -10.83
N ILE A 347 -2.92 -15.18 -10.67
CA ILE A 347 -2.27 -14.11 -9.92
C ILE A 347 -1.92 -14.57 -8.50
N LYS A 348 -2.85 -15.22 -7.81
CA LYS A 348 -2.61 -15.77 -6.46
C LYS A 348 -1.52 -16.84 -6.43
N GLU A 349 -1.45 -17.69 -7.46
CA GLU A 349 -0.39 -18.71 -7.58
C GLU A 349 0.98 -18.05 -7.74
N VAL A 350 1.10 -17.03 -8.59
CA VAL A 350 2.34 -16.28 -8.76
C VAL A 350 2.75 -15.57 -7.46
N ILE A 351 1.80 -14.93 -6.80
CA ILE A 351 2.03 -14.27 -5.50
C ILE A 351 2.54 -15.29 -4.47
N ASP A 352 1.90 -16.46 -4.35
CA ASP A 352 2.29 -17.50 -3.40
C ASP A 352 3.75 -17.95 -3.60
N LYS A 353 4.16 -18.14 -4.86
CA LYS A 353 5.54 -18.49 -5.20
C LYS A 353 6.53 -17.37 -4.84
N LEU A 354 6.18 -16.12 -5.15
CA LEU A 354 7.02 -14.98 -4.79
C LEU A 354 7.10 -14.78 -3.27
N GLN A 355 6.03 -15.04 -2.54
CA GLN A 355 6.06 -14.98 -1.08
C GLN A 355 6.94 -16.08 -0.47
N TYR A 356 6.95 -17.26 -1.05
CA TYR A 356 7.90 -18.29 -0.66
C TYR A 356 9.34 -17.79 -0.79
N VAL A 357 9.66 -17.08 -1.89
CA VAL A 357 10.97 -16.44 -2.07
C VAL A 357 11.23 -15.39 -0.99
N VAL A 358 10.25 -14.53 -0.70
CA VAL A 358 10.37 -13.50 0.34
C VAL A 358 10.67 -14.10 1.71
N ASN A 359 9.97 -15.17 2.09
CA ASN A 359 10.11 -15.79 3.40
C ASN A 359 11.43 -16.53 3.58
N ASN A 360 12.04 -16.99 2.48
CA ASN A 360 13.30 -17.75 2.49
C ASN A 360 14.45 -16.98 1.83
N TYR A 361 14.36 -15.67 1.72
CA TYR A 361 15.30 -14.86 0.93
C TYR A 361 16.73 -14.91 1.48
N SER A 362 16.93 -14.90 2.80
CA SER A 362 18.23 -15.05 3.44
C SER A 362 18.88 -16.39 3.10
N ASP A 363 18.13 -17.48 3.32
CA ASP A 363 18.62 -18.85 3.08
C ASP A 363 18.95 -19.08 1.60
N ILE A 364 18.20 -18.43 0.72
CA ILE A 364 18.44 -18.46 -0.71
C ILE A 364 19.72 -17.71 -1.06
N LEU A 365 19.95 -16.53 -0.49
CA LEU A 365 21.19 -15.76 -0.73
C LEU A 365 22.40 -16.50 -0.17
N ASP A 366 22.35 -17.02 1.04
CA ASP A 366 23.47 -17.71 1.68
C ASP A 366 23.93 -18.93 0.89
N LYS A 367 22.99 -19.67 0.27
CA LYS A 367 23.31 -20.77 -0.64
C LYS A 367 24.05 -20.34 -1.92
N TYR A 368 23.91 -19.06 -2.33
CA TYR A 368 24.47 -18.56 -3.60
C TYR A 368 25.68 -17.66 -3.43
N ASP A 369 25.97 -17.16 -2.23
CA ASP A 369 27.18 -16.35 -2.01
C ASP A 369 28.47 -17.14 -2.19
N HIS A 370 28.40 -18.46 -2.06
CA HIS A 370 29.51 -19.37 -2.35
C HIS A 370 29.73 -19.65 -3.85
N ILE A 371 28.82 -19.22 -4.73
CA ILE A 371 28.95 -19.40 -6.19
C ILE A 371 29.37 -18.08 -6.80
N SER A 372 30.69 -17.83 -6.80
CA SER A 372 31.34 -16.62 -7.34
C SER A 372 31.12 -16.34 -8.83
N SER A 373 30.44 -17.22 -9.56
CA SER A 373 30.25 -17.15 -11.01
C SER A 373 28.91 -16.63 -11.50
N ILE A 374 28.01 -16.12 -10.62
CA ILE A 374 26.75 -15.52 -11.04
C ILE A 374 26.90 -13.98 -11.10
N PRO A 375 27.14 -13.40 -12.30
CA PRO A 375 27.45 -11.98 -12.44
C PRO A 375 26.31 -11.02 -12.08
N GLU A 376 25.07 -11.51 -12.06
CA GLU A 376 23.87 -10.69 -11.88
C GLU A 376 22.90 -11.40 -10.93
N LYS A 377 22.98 -11.07 -9.63
CA LYS A 377 21.99 -11.54 -8.63
C LYS A 377 20.76 -10.63 -8.69
N LEU A 378 19.56 -11.21 -8.65
CA LEU A 378 18.37 -10.43 -8.38
C LEU A 378 18.42 -9.93 -6.93
N LYS A 379 18.56 -8.61 -6.77
CA LYS A 379 18.61 -7.97 -5.47
C LYS A 379 17.21 -7.61 -5.00
N ARG A 380 16.99 -7.67 -3.71
CA ARG A 380 15.76 -7.17 -3.08
C ARG A 380 15.90 -5.72 -2.62
N PHE A 381 17.05 -5.37 -2.06
CA PHE A 381 17.37 -4.06 -1.49
C PHE A 381 18.59 -3.44 -2.16
N ASN A 382 18.91 -2.18 -1.85
CA ASN A 382 20.01 -1.42 -2.44
C ASN A 382 19.91 -1.33 -3.96
N LEU A 383 18.73 -0.96 -4.45
CA LEU A 383 18.38 -0.92 -5.87
C LEU A 383 18.14 0.51 -6.35
N PRO A 384 18.31 0.76 -7.65
CA PRO A 384 17.88 2.00 -8.26
C PRO A 384 16.36 2.13 -8.20
N CYS A 385 15.91 3.37 -8.33
CA CYS A 385 14.52 3.76 -8.29
C CYS A 385 14.02 4.15 -9.67
N TYR A 386 12.86 3.63 -10.05
CA TYR A 386 12.12 4.04 -11.23
C TYR A 386 10.94 4.93 -10.82
N GLY A 387 10.76 6.04 -11.52
CA GLY A 387 9.79 7.05 -11.16
C GLY A 387 10.33 8.06 -10.13
N LYS A 388 9.49 8.96 -9.68
CA LYS A 388 9.87 10.04 -8.77
C LYS A 388 9.30 9.78 -7.38
N GLN A 389 10.16 9.70 -6.38
CA GLN A 389 9.72 9.75 -4.99
C GLN A 389 9.40 11.20 -4.63
N GLN A 390 8.17 11.43 -4.19
CA GLN A 390 7.78 12.70 -3.61
C GLN A 390 8.40 12.79 -2.22
N ASP A 391 9.31 13.72 -2.02
CA ASP A 391 9.93 13.96 -0.72
C ASP A 391 9.10 14.93 0.14
N LYS A 392 9.56 15.15 1.37
CA LYS A 392 8.89 16.05 2.32
C LYS A 392 8.84 17.50 1.81
N GLU A 393 9.87 17.93 1.11
CA GLU A 393 9.92 19.29 0.55
C GLU A 393 8.93 19.45 -0.61
N ASP A 394 8.83 18.47 -1.48
CA ASP A 394 7.87 18.47 -2.59
C ASP A 394 6.43 18.60 -2.06
N VAL A 395 6.08 17.86 -1.01
CA VAL A 395 4.77 17.97 -0.34
C VAL A 395 4.56 19.36 0.25
N LEU A 396 5.58 19.93 0.91
CA LEU A 396 5.50 21.28 1.47
C LEU A 396 5.38 22.35 0.38
N LYS A 397 6.09 22.22 -0.72
CA LYS A 397 5.99 23.12 -1.90
C LYS A 397 4.58 23.03 -2.50
N GLU A 398 4.03 21.83 -2.65
CA GLU A 398 2.66 21.65 -3.13
C GLU A 398 1.65 22.31 -2.17
N ARG A 399 1.73 22.03 -0.86
CA ARG A 399 0.87 22.65 0.15
C ARG A 399 0.96 24.18 0.12
N SER A 400 2.16 24.74 0.01
CA SER A 400 2.35 26.19 -0.11
C SER A 400 1.68 26.77 -1.36
N SER A 401 1.79 26.08 -2.50
CA SER A 401 1.11 26.46 -3.73
C SER A 401 -0.43 26.42 -3.58
N LYS A 402 -0.97 25.33 -2.98
CA LYS A 402 -2.42 25.22 -2.70
C LYS A 402 -2.90 26.29 -1.73
N TYR A 403 -2.10 26.61 -0.69
CA TYR A 403 -2.43 27.69 0.23
C TYR A 403 -2.56 29.02 -0.49
N ARG A 404 -1.57 29.42 -1.30
CA ARG A 404 -1.63 30.65 -2.10
C ARG A 404 -2.86 30.70 -2.99
N LYS A 405 -3.23 29.57 -3.60
CA LYS A 405 -4.40 29.48 -4.50
C LYS A 405 -5.73 29.63 -3.77
N PHE A 406 -5.88 28.99 -2.61
CA PHE A 406 -7.19 28.87 -1.95
C PHE A 406 -7.39 29.75 -0.70
N ARG A 407 -6.34 30.44 -0.20
CA ARG A 407 -6.38 31.21 1.06
C ARG A 407 -7.45 32.29 1.13
N LYS A 408 -7.94 32.80 -0.02
CA LYS A 408 -8.99 33.83 -0.07
C LYS A 408 -10.36 33.30 0.35
N ASN A 409 -10.63 32.01 0.16
CA ASN A 409 -11.88 31.38 0.58
C ASN A 409 -11.59 30.15 1.46
N LYS A 410 -11.38 30.38 2.75
CA LYS A 410 -11.05 29.35 3.74
C LYS A 410 -12.19 28.38 4.02
N THR A 411 -13.42 28.71 3.64
CA THR A 411 -14.59 27.84 3.80
C THR A 411 -14.84 26.97 2.59
N SER A 412 -14.13 27.20 1.47
CA SER A 412 -14.27 26.37 0.26
C SER A 412 -13.88 24.91 0.54
N LYS A 413 -14.55 23.98 -0.15
CA LYS A 413 -14.21 22.55 -0.07
C LYS A 413 -12.75 22.30 -0.45
N GLU A 414 -12.22 23.03 -1.43
CA GLU A 414 -10.83 22.92 -1.89
C GLU A 414 -9.84 23.33 -0.81
N TYR A 415 -10.09 24.45 -0.11
CA TYR A 415 -9.25 24.86 1.02
C TYR A 415 -9.32 23.85 2.16
N GLN A 416 -10.51 23.42 2.53
CA GLN A 416 -10.73 22.49 3.63
C GLN A 416 -10.04 21.13 3.38
N LYS A 417 -10.01 20.65 2.15
CA LYS A 417 -9.28 19.41 1.80
C LYS A 417 -7.78 19.47 2.14
N TRP A 418 -7.17 20.65 2.14
CA TRP A 418 -5.74 20.84 2.36
C TRP A 418 -5.39 21.40 3.74
N PHE A 419 -6.27 22.18 4.33
CA PHE A 419 -5.99 23.02 5.50
C PHE A 419 -7.09 22.93 6.55
N PHE A 420 -7.80 21.80 6.57
CA PHE A 420 -8.80 21.53 7.57
C PHE A 420 -8.22 21.61 8.99
N LYS A 421 -8.92 22.34 9.83
CA LYS A 421 -8.70 22.37 11.28
C LYS A 421 -10.04 22.52 11.95
N TYR A 422 -10.30 21.69 12.93
CA TYR A 422 -11.53 21.71 13.70
C TYR A 422 -11.22 21.51 15.17
N SER A 423 -11.79 22.35 16.01
CA SER A 423 -11.81 22.22 17.46
C SER A 423 -13.24 22.53 17.92
N PRO A 424 -13.91 21.60 18.60
CA PRO A 424 -15.27 21.84 19.08
C PRO A 424 -15.29 22.99 20.08
N ARG A 425 -16.30 23.85 19.99
CA ARG A 425 -16.48 24.92 20.97
C ARG A 425 -17.12 24.33 22.23
N ILE A 426 -16.43 24.38 23.35
CA ILE A 426 -17.01 24.08 24.66
C ILE A 426 -17.98 25.21 24.96
N LYS A 427 -19.28 24.94 25.02
CA LYS A 427 -20.25 25.91 25.54
C LYS A 427 -19.95 26.07 27.03
N ASN A 428 -19.21 27.11 27.41
CA ASN A 428 -19.08 27.49 28.81
C ASN A 428 -20.51 27.76 29.33
N LYS A 429 -21.00 26.96 30.28
CA LYS A 429 -22.16 27.32 31.06
C LYS A 429 -21.82 28.68 31.69
N THR A 430 -22.41 29.74 31.17
CA THR A 430 -22.29 31.09 31.72
C THR A 430 -22.54 31.00 33.22
N ARG A 431 -21.54 31.29 34.06
CA ARG A 431 -21.73 31.54 35.47
C ARG A 431 -22.79 32.64 35.59
N LYS A 432 -23.99 32.28 36.03
CA LYS A 432 -24.97 33.27 36.46
C LYS A 432 -24.27 34.11 37.53
N LYS A 433 -24.02 35.37 37.23
CA LYS A 433 -23.59 36.35 38.21
C LYS A 433 -24.72 36.40 39.25
N GLN A 434 -24.50 35.81 40.43
CA GLN A 434 -25.33 36.11 41.59
C GLN A 434 -25.19 37.61 41.85
N LYS A 435 -26.24 38.36 41.58
CA LYS A 435 -26.37 39.74 42.05
C LYS A 435 -26.50 39.64 43.59
N VAL A 436 -25.40 39.93 44.27
CA VAL A 436 -25.46 40.26 45.68
C VAL A 436 -26.22 41.59 45.77
N LYS A 437 -27.48 41.53 46.25
CA LYS A 437 -28.15 42.76 46.69
C LYS A 437 -27.48 43.20 47.99
N LYS A 438 -26.98 44.44 47.95
CA LYS A 438 -26.66 45.22 49.14
C LYS A 438 -27.98 45.70 49.74
#